data_a100c65f61919537d57454ebd6c480fc
#
_entry.id   a100c65f61919537d57454ebd6c480fc
#
_cell.length_a   1.000
_cell.length_b   1.000
_cell.length_c   1.000
_cell.angle_alpha   90.00
_cell.angle_beta   90.00
_cell.angle_gamma   90.00
#
_symmetry.space_group_name_H-M   'P 1'
#
loop_
_entity.id
_entity.type
_entity.pdbx_description
1 polymer ?
#
loop_
_entity_poly.entity_id
_entity_poly.type
_entity_poly.pdbx_seq_one_letter_code
_entity_poly.pdbx_strand_id
1 'polypeptide(L)'
;DLSDGDYGIAVLNDSKYGWDKPADNTLRLSLLHTPSTEKRYADQRDLDFGRHTMTYSLVGHDGDHNRAGVVEKGELLNQPLLSFTTPKHPGKLGRRFSFVAASTPQIAVKALKKAEDGSGYIVRVFETTGREVRGAELAFPVRIVSAEEVNGIEEPVGEARFEGNRLIVDAGRFAPKTYKVTLAEAPVAAPAIENAFVDFPVNQNSISSDAFKSVAKVDKECNSYAAELMPEVIVHGGIEYRRGEPDVKNVLNCREAVTVDLPQGDYNKVYILASSSRGDRKAVFDVDGRKYEAVVPYYSGFRAQWAWADKTKSFVKDGTIAHIGNHRHKMNGRNDAYTFTYLYRLGFDIASGAGKLTLPEDADINIFAITVSGNRIDGTRWACEPRALPVIE
;
A
#
# COMPACT_ATOMS: atom_id res chain seq x y z
N ASP A 1 -22.02 20.19 13.50
CA ASP A 1 -21.99 21.64 13.44
C ASP A 1 -23.13 22.26 14.26
N LEU A 2 -22.85 23.38 14.87
CA LEU A 2 -23.86 24.25 15.55
C LEU A 2 -23.76 25.61 14.89
N SER A 3 -24.84 26.05 14.22
CA SER A 3 -24.92 27.36 13.59
C SER A 3 -26.29 27.97 13.74
N ASP A 4 -26.39 29.29 13.88
CA ASP A 4 -27.63 30.06 13.97
C ASP A 4 -27.94 30.89 12.70
N GLY A 5 -27.12 30.76 11.67
CA GLY A 5 -27.20 31.46 10.39
C GLY A 5 -26.23 32.62 10.27
N ASP A 6 -25.81 33.23 11.34
CA ASP A 6 -24.82 34.31 11.33
C ASP A 6 -23.41 33.77 11.56
N TYR A 7 -23.23 32.87 12.55
CA TYR A 7 -22.00 32.19 12.80
C TYR A 7 -22.25 30.75 13.28
N GLY A 8 -21.21 29.93 13.30
CA GLY A 8 -21.30 28.57 13.80
C GLY A 8 -19.96 28.03 14.30
N ILE A 9 -20.05 26.90 15.00
CA ILE A 9 -18.91 26.11 15.43
C ILE A 9 -19.10 24.68 14.95
N ALA A 10 -18.13 24.17 14.22
CA ALA A 10 -18.07 22.77 13.81
C ALA A 10 -17.01 22.04 14.63
N VAL A 11 -17.32 20.78 14.98
CA VAL A 11 -16.34 19.84 15.55
C VAL A 11 -15.99 18.81 14.50
N LEU A 12 -14.72 18.74 14.13
CA LEU A 12 -14.19 17.78 13.19
C LEU A 12 -13.44 16.70 13.97
N ASN A 13 -13.39 15.47 13.45
CA ASN A 13 -12.61 14.39 14.07
C ASN A 13 -12.07 13.42 13.02
N ASP A 14 -11.07 12.61 13.39
CA ASP A 14 -10.39 11.68 12.49
C ASP A 14 -10.79 10.21 12.66
N SER A 15 -11.54 9.86 13.70
CA SER A 15 -11.75 8.44 14.01
C SER A 15 -12.93 8.10 14.89
N LYS A 16 -13.76 9.08 15.24
CA LYS A 16 -14.87 8.89 16.20
C LYS A 16 -16.21 9.18 15.54
N TYR A 17 -17.16 8.25 15.70
CA TYR A 17 -18.45 8.27 14.99
C TYR A 17 -19.66 8.45 15.91
N GLY A 18 -19.46 8.37 17.23
CA GLY A 18 -20.55 8.54 18.21
C GLY A 18 -20.78 10.02 18.52
N TRP A 19 -21.89 10.56 18.05
CA TRP A 19 -22.29 11.95 18.25
C TRP A 19 -23.70 12.03 18.81
N ASP A 20 -23.95 13.00 19.68
CA ASP A 20 -25.29 13.42 19.99
C ASP A 20 -25.41 14.93 20.21
N LYS A 21 -26.65 15.44 20.13
CA LYS A 21 -27.01 16.82 20.42
C LYS A 21 -28.16 16.82 21.44
N PRO A 22 -27.86 16.73 22.74
CA PRO A 22 -28.88 16.60 23.77
C PRO A 22 -29.67 17.88 24.01
N ALA A 23 -29.13 19.04 23.64
CA ALA A 23 -29.76 20.34 23.75
C ALA A 23 -29.21 21.29 22.68
N ASP A 24 -29.85 22.44 22.51
CA ASP A 24 -29.31 23.52 21.70
C ASP A 24 -27.93 23.95 22.29
N ASN A 25 -27.01 24.34 21.41
CA ASN A 25 -25.66 24.74 21.75
C ASN A 25 -24.81 23.67 22.47
N THR A 26 -25.25 22.41 22.43
CA THR A 26 -24.50 21.29 23.00
C THR A 26 -24.28 20.20 21.97
N LEU A 27 -23.03 19.88 21.70
CA LEU A 27 -22.61 18.77 20.85
C LEU A 27 -21.64 17.87 21.65
N ARG A 28 -21.93 16.58 21.69
CA ARG A 28 -21.07 15.60 22.38
C ARG A 28 -20.46 14.63 21.36
N LEU A 29 -19.19 14.38 21.55
CA LEU A 29 -18.41 13.37 20.80
C LEU A 29 -17.95 12.27 21.76
N SER A 30 -18.33 11.04 21.50
CA SER A 30 -17.85 9.89 22.25
C SER A 30 -16.42 9.57 21.85
N LEU A 31 -15.48 9.75 22.75
CA LEU A 31 -14.06 9.49 22.51
C LEU A 31 -13.70 8.03 22.78
N LEU A 32 -14.22 7.46 23.86
CA LEU A 32 -13.98 6.08 24.29
C LEU A 32 -15.27 5.44 24.70
N HIS A 33 -15.42 4.17 24.40
CA HIS A 33 -16.58 3.37 24.82
C HIS A 33 -16.11 1.95 25.14
N THR A 34 -16.28 1.54 26.41
CA THR A 34 -16.01 0.19 26.86
C THR A 34 -17.36 -0.47 27.17
N PRO A 35 -17.88 -1.31 26.27
CA PRO A 35 -19.19 -1.92 26.47
C PRO A 35 -19.17 -2.93 27.62
N SER A 36 -20.28 -3.02 28.35
CA SER A 36 -20.55 -4.16 29.23
C SER A 36 -21.02 -5.33 28.37
N THR A 37 -20.38 -6.50 28.51
CA THR A 37 -20.73 -7.69 27.74
C THR A 37 -21.29 -8.78 28.65
N GLU A 38 -22.14 -9.65 28.09
CA GLU A 38 -22.61 -10.84 28.79
C GLU A 38 -21.44 -11.79 29.13
N LYS A 39 -21.60 -12.63 30.15
CA LYS A 39 -20.56 -13.58 30.60
C LYS A 39 -20.01 -14.46 29.48
N ARG A 40 -20.84 -14.85 28.50
CA ARG A 40 -20.44 -15.66 27.35
C ARG A 40 -19.50 -14.94 26.37
N TYR A 41 -19.41 -13.62 26.46
CA TYR A 41 -18.51 -12.76 25.65
C TYR A 41 -17.48 -12.06 26.54
N ALA A 42 -17.04 -12.72 27.59
CA ALA A 42 -16.11 -12.14 28.58
C ALA A 42 -14.76 -11.70 27.95
N ASP A 43 -14.38 -12.33 26.85
CA ASP A 43 -13.22 -11.97 26.02
C ASP A 43 -13.34 -10.59 25.37
N GLN A 44 -14.56 -10.09 25.18
CA GLN A 44 -14.84 -8.77 24.59
C GLN A 44 -15.00 -7.65 25.64
N ARG A 45 -14.95 -8.01 26.93
CA ARG A 45 -15.18 -7.09 28.03
C ARG A 45 -14.13 -6.00 28.19
N ASP A 46 -12.91 -6.28 27.71
CA ASP A 46 -11.75 -5.42 27.84
C ASP A 46 -11.40 -4.72 26.51
N LEU A 47 -12.40 -4.46 25.65
CA LEU A 47 -12.24 -3.68 24.46
C LEU A 47 -11.95 -2.21 24.84
N ASP A 48 -11.19 -1.54 24.00
CA ASP A 48 -10.78 -0.14 24.16
C ASP A 48 -9.89 0.17 25.37
N PHE A 49 -9.33 -0.82 26.04
CA PHE A 49 -8.24 -0.61 27.01
C PHE A 49 -6.92 -0.37 26.29
N GLY A 50 -6.17 0.59 26.78
CA GLY A 50 -4.85 0.92 26.24
C GLY A 50 -4.69 2.42 25.96
N ARG A 51 -3.62 2.76 25.25
CA ARG A 51 -3.35 4.15 24.84
C ARG A 51 -4.06 4.45 23.52
N HIS A 52 -4.92 5.46 23.53
CA HIS A 52 -5.61 5.95 22.35
C HIS A 52 -5.09 7.32 21.94
N THR A 53 -4.91 7.53 20.66
CA THR A 53 -4.62 8.85 20.08
C THR A 53 -5.73 9.18 19.09
N MET A 54 -6.38 10.30 19.31
CA MET A 54 -7.44 10.79 18.44
C MET A 54 -7.27 12.29 18.22
N THR A 55 -7.67 12.76 17.04
CA THR A 55 -7.61 14.18 16.72
C THR A 55 -9.01 14.70 16.54
N TYR A 56 -9.31 15.80 17.18
CA TYR A 56 -10.49 16.59 16.88
C TYR A 56 -10.10 18.06 16.71
N SER A 57 -10.90 18.79 15.96
CA SER A 57 -10.67 20.21 15.69
C SER A 57 -11.96 20.99 15.88
N LEU A 58 -11.84 22.18 16.42
CA LEU A 58 -12.92 23.15 16.51
C LEU A 58 -12.74 24.18 15.39
N VAL A 59 -13.80 24.42 14.63
CA VAL A 59 -13.80 25.39 13.52
C VAL A 59 -14.92 26.38 13.74
N GLY A 60 -14.57 27.61 14.11
CA GLY A 60 -15.47 28.74 14.06
C GLY A 60 -15.67 29.20 12.62
N HIS A 61 -16.89 29.58 12.24
CA HIS A 61 -17.18 30.03 10.88
C HIS A 61 -18.37 31.00 10.84
N ASP A 62 -18.40 31.84 9.81
CA ASP A 62 -19.52 32.69 9.49
C ASP A 62 -20.57 31.94 8.66
N GLY A 63 -21.85 32.18 8.91
CA GLY A 63 -22.96 31.59 8.19
C GLY A 63 -23.14 30.09 8.44
N ASP A 64 -23.81 29.40 7.53
CA ASP A 64 -24.05 27.97 7.63
C ASP A 64 -22.79 27.13 7.26
N HIS A 65 -22.76 25.89 7.73
CA HIS A 65 -21.65 24.96 7.56
C HIS A 65 -21.31 24.66 6.08
N ASN A 66 -22.29 24.67 5.16
CA ASN A 66 -22.07 24.45 3.75
C ASN A 66 -21.30 25.61 3.13
N ARG A 67 -21.74 26.85 3.42
CA ARG A 67 -21.08 28.06 2.94
C ARG A 67 -19.64 28.17 3.49
N ALA A 68 -19.45 27.74 4.71
CA ALA A 68 -18.16 27.75 5.39
C ALA A 68 -17.21 26.60 4.96
N GLY A 69 -17.67 25.66 4.12
CA GLY A 69 -16.85 24.54 3.65
C GLY A 69 -16.43 23.60 4.79
N VAL A 70 -17.30 23.37 5.77
CA VAL A 70 -16.98 22.53 6.94
C VAL A 70 -16.71 21.08 6.53
N VAL A 71 -17.45 20.55 5.53
CA VAL A 71 -17.21 19.21 5.00
C VAL A 71 -15.82 19.07 4.42
N GLU A 72 -15.37 20.03 3.61
CA GLU A 72 -14.02 20.06 3.02
C GLU A 72 -12.95 20.11 4.12
N LYS A 73 -13.14 20.93 5.15
CA LYS A 73 -12.22 20.99 6.30
C LYS A 73 -12.15 19.66 7.05
N GLY A 74 -13.28 18.95 7.18
CA GLY A 74 -13.32 17.60 7.74
C GLY A 74 -12.56 16.59 6.90
N GLU A 75 -12.66 16.68 5.58
CA GLU A 75 -11.89 15.85 4.66
C GLU A 75 -10.39 16.11 4.75
N LEU A 76 -9.97 17.37 4.84
CA LEU A 76 -8.56 17.75 5.03
C LEU A 76 -7.98 17.23 6.35
N LEU A 77 -8.78 17.19 7.43
CA LEU A 77 -8.36 16.60 8.69
C LEU A 77 -8.12 15.08 8.56
N ASN A 78 -8.98 14.38 7.80
CA ASN A 78 -8.94 12.94 7.64
C ASN A 78 -7.97 12.48 6.52
N GLN A 79 -7.73 13.34 5.55
CA GLN A 79 -6.82 13.11 4.44
C GLN A 79 -5.81 14.27 4.35
N PRO A 80 -4.88 14.36 5.30
CA PRO A 80 -3.90 15.44 5.32
C PRO A 80 -3.02 15.38 4.07
N LEU A 81 -2.54 16.55 3.63
CA LEU A 81 -1.59 16.65 2.53
C LEU A 81 -0.32 15.88 2.87
N LEU A 82 0.10 15.05 1.95
CA LEU A 82 1.35 14.31 2.06
C LEU A 82 2.47 15.13 1.43
N SER A 83 3.58 15.31 2.16
CA SER A 83 4.76 15.97 1.66
C SER A 83 5.94 15.01 1.58
N PHE A 84 6.68 15.08 0.49
CA PHE A 84 7.84 14.24 0.26
C PHE A 84 8.91 14.98 -0.52
N THR A 85 10.15 14.54 -0.35
CA THR A 85 11.30 14.97 -1.14
C THR A 85 11.62 13.91 -2.19
N THR A 86 12.04 14.34 -3.36
CA THR A 86 12.48 13.46 -4.44
C THR A 86 13.82 13.95 -4.97
N PRO A 87 14.69 13.07 -5.47
CA PRO A 87 15.89 13.48 -6.19
C PRO A 87 15.53 14.37 -7.38
N LYS A 88 16.47 15.21 -7.81
CA LYS A 88 16.28 16.01 -9.02
C LYS A 88 16.08 15.11 -10.23
N HIS A 89 14.96 15.27 -10.91
CA HIS A 89 14.62 14.51 -12.12
C HIS A 89 13.85 15.39 -13.10
N PRO A 90 13.85 15.10 -14.41
CA PRO A 90 12.98 15.77 -15.36
C PRO A 90 11.50 15.40 -15.09
N GLY A 91 10.59 16.26 -15.51
CA GLY A 91 9.15 16.03 -15.39
C GLY A 91 8.35 16.89 -16.35
N LYS A 92 7.12 16.44 -16.69
CA LYS A 92 6.23 17.12 -17.63
C LYS A 92 5.01 17.77 -16.97
N LEU A 93 4.74 17.48 -15.68
CA LEU A 93 3.50 17.87 -15.00
C LEU A 93 3.48 19.31 -14.50
N GLY A 94 4.59 20.03 -14.57
CA GLY A 94 4.70 21.39 -14.06
C GLY A 94 4.64 21.46 -12.52
N ARG A 95 4.31 22.63 -12.00
CA ARG A 95 4.23 22.88 -10.54
C ARG A 95 2.90 22.48 -9.91
N ARG A 96 1.86 22.32 -10.72
CA ARG A 96 0.51 21.91 -10.30
C ARG A 96 -0.03 20.94 -11.32
N PHE A 97 -0.63 19.87 -10.83
CA PHE A 97 -1.29 18.88 -11.66
C PHE A 97 -2.47 18.31 -10.90
N SER A 98 -3.57 18.05 -11.59
CA SER A 98 -4.73 17.36 -11.05
C SER A 98 -5.19 16.29 -12.04
N PHE A 99 -5.44 15.09 -11.56
CA PHE A 99 -6.06 14.04 -12.37
C PHE A 99 -7.55 14.27 -12.60
N VAL A 100 -8.24 14.88 -11.64
CA VAL A 100 -9.64 15.27 -11.73
C VAL A 100 -9.81 16.56 -10.96
N ALA A 101 -10.46 17.56 -11.56
CA ALA A 101 -10.81 18.80 -10.90
C ALA A 101 -12.32 19.03 -11.02
N ALA A 102 -13.01 19.17 -9.89
CA ALA A 102 -14.42 19.54 -9.84
C ALA A 102 -14.59 21.06 -10.03
N SER A 103 -15.61 21.47 -10.79
CA SER A 103 -15.93 22.89 -11.03
C SER A 103 -16.60 23.56 -9.83
N THR A 104 -17.08 22.80 -8.88
CA THR A 104 -17.78 23.27 -7.68
C THR A 104 -17.38 22.47 -6.45
N PRO A 105 -17.24 23.11 -5.26
CA PRO A 105 -17.00 22.41 -4.01
C PRO A 105 -18.20 21.56 -3.53
N GLN A 106 -19.36 21.74 -4.14
CA GLN A 106 -20.55 20.93 -3.86
C GLN A 106 -20.35 19.46 -4.24
N ILE A 107 -19.47 19.18 -5.18
CA ILE A 107 -19.12 17.82 -5.63
C ILE A 107 -17.74 17.46 -5.10
N ALA A 108 -17.68 16.53 -4.16
CA ALA A 108 -16.43 15.94 -3.68
C ALA A 108 -16.08 14.70 -4.50
N VAL A 109 -14.82 14.63 -4.95
CA VAL A 109 -14.26 13.41 -5.57
C VAL A 109 -13.82 12.47 -4.45
N LYS A 110 -14.52 11.35 -4.29
CA LYS A 110 -14.30 10.38 -3.21
C LYS A 110 -13.34 9.25 -3.58
N ALA A 111 -13.27 8.92 -4.85
CA ALA A 111 -12.31 7.93 -5.34
C ALA A 111 -11.96 8.19 -6.81
N LEU A 112 -10.70 7.93 -7.13
CA LEU A 112 -10.21 7.81 -8.50
C LEU A 112 -9.33 6.57 -8.54
N LYS A 113 -9.72 5.58 -9.35
CA LYS A 113 -8.98 4.32 -9.50
C LYS A 113 -9.05 3.79 -10.93
N LYS A 114 -8.24 2.79 -11.26
CA LYS A 114 -8.45 2.00 -12.48
C LYS A 114 -9.73 1.16 -12.35
N ALA A 115 -10.44 0.98 -13.45
CA ALA A 115 -11.55 0.03 -13.52
C ALA A 115 -11.04 -1.41 -13.29
N GLU A 116 -11.86 -2.26 -12.67
CA GLU A 116 -11.50 -3.67 -12.39
C GLU A 116 -11.17 -4.46 -13.66
N ASP A 117 -11.85 -4.15 -14.76
CA ASP A 117 -11.61 -4.75 -16.08
C ASP A 117 -10.41 -4.13 -16.83
N GLY A 118 -9.75 -3.13 -16.25
CA GLY A 118 -8.60 -2.44 -16.82
C GLY A 118 -8.91 -1.49 -17.98
N SER A 119 -10.18 -1.31 -18.38
CA SER A 119 -10.56 -0.58 -19.61
C SER A 119 -10.65 0.93 -19.43
N GLY A 120 -10.47 1.46 -18.23
CA GLY A 120 -10.60 2.91 -17.97
C GLY A 120 -10.36 3.27 -16.52
N TYR A 121 -10.90 4.39 -16.11
CA TYR A 121 -10.84 4.93 -14.76
C TYR A 121 -12.23 5.02 -14.15
N ILE A 122 -12.33 4.66 -12.89
CA ILE A 122 -13.52 4.89 -12.07
C ILE A 122 -13.34 6.18 -11.30
N VAL A 123 -14.31 7.08 -11.42
CA VAL A 123 -14.41 8.27 -10.59
C VAL A 123 -15.69 8.21 -9.77
N ARG A 124 -15.57 8.31 -8.45
CA ARG A 124 -16.72 8.39 -7.53
C ARG A 124 -16.80 9.77 -6.96
N VAL A 125 -17.99 10.32 -7.01
CA VAL A 125 -18.29 11.64 -6.47
C VAL A 125 -19.46 11.58 -5.50
N PHE A 126 -19.54 12.60 -4.66
CA PHE A 126 -20.61 12.74 -3.68
C PHE A 126 -21.04 14.19 -3.60
N GLU A 127 -22.33 14.44 -3.65
CA GLU A 127 -22.91 15.75 -3.38
C GLU A 127 -22.90 16.00 -1.86
N THR A 128 -22.25 17.07 -1.39
CA THR A 128 -21.91 17.27 0.03
C THR A 128 -22.79 18.25 0.77
N THR A 129 -23.63 19.01 0.08
CA THR A 129 -24.36 20.17 0.66
C THR A 129 -25.84 19.90 0.93
N GLY A 130 -26.36 18.74 0.49
CA GLY A 130 -27.79 18.44 0.56
C GLY A 130 -28.66 19.25 -0.41
N ARG A 131 -28.06 19.75 -1.50
CA ARG A 131 -28.75 20.48 -2.55
C ARG A 131 -28.51 19.80 -3.89
N GLU A 132 -29.57 19.74 -4.71
CA GLU A 132 -29.42 19.23 -6.07
C GLU A 132 -28.39 20.08 -6.84
N VAL A 133 -27.54 19.42 -7.59
CA VAL A 133 -26.59 20.05 -8.51
C VAL A 133 -26.82 19.54 -9.92
N ARG A 134 -26.77 20.42 -10.88
CA ARG A 134 -26.90 20.10 -12.31
C ARG A 134 -25.77 20.74 -13.08
N GLY A 135 -25.21 20.00 -14.03
CA GLY A 135 -24.17 20.49 -14.93
C GLY A 135 -22.83 20.77 -14.23
N ALA A 136 -22.55 20.19 -13.07
CA ALA A 136 -21.21 20.26 -12.49
C ALA A 136 -20.22 19.54 -13.41
N GLU A 137 -19.03 20.07 -13.54
CA GLU A 137 -18.01 19.52 -14.42
C GLU A 137 -16.89 18.87 -13.63
N LEU A 138 -16.44 17.70 -14.10
CA LEU A 138 -15.19 17.08 -13.68
C LEU A 138 -14.20 17.17 -14.86
N ALA A 139 -13.20 18.00 -14.72
CA ALA A 139 -12.17 18.20 -15.75
C ALA A 139 -11.04 17.19 -15.58
N PHE A 140 -10.73 16.46 -16.65
CA PHE A 140 -9.59 15.55 -16.77
C PHE A 140 -8.43 16.22 -17.49
N PRO A 141 -7.18 15.77 -17.33
CA PRO A 141 -6.01 16.37 -18.00
C PRO A 141 -5.96 16.08 -19.50
N VAL A 142 -6.69 15.06 -19.96
CA VAL A 142 -6.76 14.63 -21.37
C VAL A 142 -8.20 14.39 -21.79
N ARG A 143 -8.43 14.30 -23.10
CA ARG A 143 -9.77 14.12 -23.70
C ARG A 143 -10.41 12.80 -23.29
N ILE A 144 -11.70 12.84 -22.99
CA ILE A 144 -12.55 11.66 -22.74
C ILE A 144 -12.93 11.04 -24.11
N VAL A 145 -12.81 9.73 -24.21
CA VAL A 145 -13.24 8.93 -25.38
C VAL A 145 -14.65 8.38 -25.16
N SER A 146 -14.90 7.86 -23.94
CA SER A 146 -16.23 7.37 -23.54
C SER A 146 -16.42 7.57 -22.04
N ALA A 147 -17.69 7.68 -21.63
CA ALA A 147 -18.07 7.74 -20.24
C ALA A 147 -19.44 7.03 -20.07
N GLU A 148 -19.59 6.34 -18.97
CA GLU A 148 -20.85 5.71 -18.55
C GLU A 148 -21.04 5.86 -17.04
N GLU A 149 -22.30 5.95 -16.60
CA GLU A 149 -22.63 5.86 -15.18
C GLU A 149 -22.66 4.39 -14.77
N VAL A 150 -21.99 4.04 -13.67
CA VAL A 150 -21.90 2.67 -13.15
C VAL A 150 -22.32 2.62 -11.70
N ASN A 151 -22.69 1.43 -11.22
CA ASN A 151 -23.00 1.20 -9.80
C ASN A 151 -21.72 1.02 -8.95
N GLY A 152 -21.89 0.67 -7.66
CA GLY A 152 -20.77 0.49 -6.72
C GLY A 152 -19.81 -0.64 -7.06
N ILE A 153 -20.25 -1.62 -7.88
CA ILE A 153 -19.45 -2.77 -8.35
C ILE A 153 -19.11 -2.64 -9.85
N GLU A 154 -19.18 -1.42 -10.40
CA GLU A 154 -18.75 -1.04 -11.74
C GLU A 154 -19.60 -1.60 -12.90
N GLU A 155 -20.83 -2.05 -12.60
CA GLU A 155 -21.78 -2.44 -13.64
C GLU A 155 -22.48 -1.20 -14.23
N PRO A 156 -22.67 -1.12 -15.57
CA PRO A 156 -23.34 0.00 -16.21
C PRO A 156 -24.78 0.17 -15.73
N VAL A 157 -25.17 1.41 -15.38
CA VAL A 157 -26.52 1.77 -14.98
C VAL A 157 -27.12 2.91 -15.80
N GLY A 158 -26.31 3.59 -16.60
CA GLY A 158 -26.78 4.69 -17.45
C GLY A 158 -25.70 5.31 -18.30
N GLU A 159 -26.12 6.20 -19.20
CA GLU A 159 -25.21 7.01 -20.00
C GLU A 159 -24.66 8.17 -19.17
N ALA A 160 -23.43 8.59 -19.47
CA ALA A 160 -22.82 9.79 -18.91
C ALA A 160 -22.56 10.81 -20.01
N ARG A 161 -22.85 12.08 -19.69
CA ARG A 161 -22.61 13.20 -20.63
C ARG A 161 -21.20 13.72 -20.45
N PHE A 162 -20.50 13.98 -21.53
CA PHE A 162 -19.18 14.62 -21.51
C PHE A 162 -18.94 15.49 -22.73
N GLU A 163 -18.07 16.45 -22.59
CA GLU A 163 -17.62 17.34 -23.68
C GLU A 163 -16.10 17.54 -23.59
N GLY A 164 -15.37 17.14 -24.61
CA GLY A 164 -13.92 17.23 -24.63
C GLY A 164 -13.26 16.44 -23.50
N ASN A 165 -12.72 17.12 -22.52
CA ASN A 165 -12.11 16.53 -21.32
C ASN A 165 -12.97 16.71 -20.05
N ARG A 166 -14.23 17.11 -20.19
CA ARG A 166 -15.13 17.41 -19.07
C ARG A 166 -16.26 16.39 -19.02
N LEU A 167 -16.39 15.71 -17.90
CA LEU A 167 -17.54 14.88 -17.57
C LEU A 167 -18.60 15.76 -16.88
N ILE A 168 -19.84 15.69 -17.31
CA ILE A 168 -20.95 16.46 -16.77
C ILE A 168 -21.67 15.64 -15.71
N VAL A 169 -21.80 16.17 -14.51
CA VAL A 169 -22.38 15.50 -13.35
C VAL A 169 -23.66 16.21 -12.93
N ASP A 170 -24.74 15.44 -12.90
CA ASP A 170 -25.98 15.81 -12.22
C ASP A 170 -26.12 14.91 -10.98
N ALA A 171 -26.33 15.48 -9.80
CA ALA A 171 -26.51 14.72 -8.58
C ALA A 171 -27.64 15.29 -7.73
N GLY A 172 -28.45 14.40 -7.16
CA GLY A 172 -29.42 14.74 -6.14
C GLY A 172 -28.76 15.04 -4.80
N ARG A 173 -29.58 15.40 -3.82
CA ARG A 173 -29.13 15.72 -2.46
C ARG A 173 -28.40 14.53 -1.83
N PHE A 174 -27.18 14.75 -1.34
CA PHE A 174 -26.35 13.74 -0.72
C PHE A 174 -26.20 12.45 -1.55
N ALA A 175 -26.28 12.57 -2.87
CA ALA A 175 -26.23 11.41 -3.76
C ALA A 175 -24.78 11.05 -4.13
N PRO A 176 -24.38 9.80 -3.98
CA PRO A 176 -23.19 9.29 -4.61
C PRO A 176 -23.44 9.03 -6.10
N LYS A 177 -22.43 9.30 -6.92
CA LYS A 177 -22.41 8.95 -8.35
C LYS A 177 -21.08 8.31 -8.68
N THR A 178 -21.10 7.29 -9.54
CA THR A 178 -19.89 6.61 -10.01
C THR A 178 -19.90 6.60 -11.52
N TYR A 179 -18.77 6.95 -12.10
CA TYR A 179 -18.60 6.97 -13.55
C TYR A 179 -17.37 6.17 -13.93
N LYS A 180 -17.50 5.42 -15.01
CA LYS A 180 -16.37 4.81 -15.71
C LYS A 180 -16.02 5.70 -16.89
N VAL A 181 -14.75 6.11 -16.97
CA VAL A 181 -14.26 7.06 -17.97
C VAL A 181 -13.07 6.45 -18.70
N THR A 182 -13.16 6.41 -20.03
CA THR A 182 -12.02 6.06 -20.89
C THR A 182 -11.39 7.33 -21.44
N LEU A 183 -10.10 7.49 -21.23
CA LEU A 183 -9.32 8.64 -21.67
C LEU A 183 -8.56 8.31 -22.97
N ALA A 184 -8.33 9.31 -23.81
CA ALA A 184 -7.66 9.14 -25.10
C ALA A 184 -6.21 8.65 -24.96
N GLU A 185 -5.58 8.95 -23.84
CA GLU A 185 -4.23 8.52 -23.48
C GLU A 185 -4.09 8.45 -21.96
N ALA A 186 -3.05 7.78 -21.47
CA ALA A 186 -2.75 7.82 -20.06
C ALA A 186 -2.34 9.24 -19.64
N PRO A 187 -2.98 9.85 -18.63
CA PRO A 187 -2.67 11.22 -18.20
C PRO A 187 -1.22 11.38 -17.73
N VAL A 188 -0.66 10.33 -17.20
CA VAL A 188 0.74 10.20 -16.77
C VAL A 188 1.21 8.79 -17.10
N ALA A 189 2.28 8.70 -17.87
CA ALA A 189 3.01 7.46 -18.02
C ALA A 189 4.08 7.39 -16.93
N ALA A 190 4.08 6.33 -16.14
CA ALA A 190 5.24 6.03 -15.30
C ALA A 190 6.46 5.81 -16.21
N PRO A 191 7.63 6.37 -15.88
CA PRO A 191 8.84 6.08 -16.64
C PRO A 191 9.09 4.58 -16.62
N ALA A 192 9.51 4.02 -17.75
CA ALA A 192 9.97 2.63 -17.79
C ALA A 192 11.18 2.52 -16.86
N ILE A 193 11.13 1.53 -15.98
CA ILE A 193 12.25 1.20 -15.09
C ILE A 193 13.06 0.11 -15.78
N GLU A 194 14.29 0.43 -16.13
CA GLU A 194 15.20 -0.59 -16.68
C GLU A 194 15.65 -1.52 -15.55
N ASN A 195 15.44 -2.81 -15.75
CA ASN A 195 15.85 -3.86 -14.82
C ASN A 195 16.78 -4.84 -15.54
N ALA A 196 17.78 -5.34 -14.84
CA ALA A 196 18.60 -6.45 -15.30
C ALA A 196 18.76 -7.47 -14.17
N PHE A 197 18.54 -8.73 -14.49
CA PHE A 197 18.74 -9.83 -13.55
C PHE A 197 20.24 -10.06 -13.34
N VAL A 198 20.60 -10.37 -12.10
CA VAL A 198 21.97 -10.71 -11.72
C VAL A 198 22.05 -12.21 -11.52
N ASP A 199 22.94 -12.86 -12.25
CA ASP A 199 23.21 -14.28 -12.07
C ASP A 199 24.04 -14.50 -10.81
N PHE A 200 23.69 -15.52 -10.04
CA PHE A 200 24.41 -15.90 -8.83
C PHE A 200 24.37 -17.42 -8.64
N PRO A 201 25.36 -18.02 -7.95
CA PRO A 201 25.36 -19.45 -7.71
C PRO A 201 24.22 -19.86 -6.80
N VAL A 202 23.56 -20.97 -7.11
CA VAL A 202 22.52 -21.57 -6.27
C VAL A 202 23.04 -22.87 -5.65
N ASN A 203 22.80 -23.04 -4.36
CA ASN A 203 23.33 -24.16 -3.59
C ASN A 203 22.28 -24.99 -2.85
N GLN A 204 21.02 -24.48 -2.76
CA GLN A 204 19.93 -25.11 -2.03
C GLN A 204 18.65 -25.15 -2.88
N ASN A 205 17.87 -26.24 -2.73
CA ASN A 205 16.49 -26.31 -3.21
C ASN A 205 15.54 -25.83 -2.10
N SER A 206 14.84 -24.72 -2.31
CA SER A 206 13.90 -24.14 -1.34
C SER A 206 12.51 -23.88 -1.92
N ILE A 207 12.33 -24.08 -3.24
CA ILE A 207 11.06 -23.95 -3.96
C ILE A 207 10.74 -25.30 -4.56
N SER A 208 9.61 -25.90 -4.19
CA SER A 208 9.16 -27.18 -4.73
C SER A 208 7.80 -27.10 -5.40
N SER A 209 7.56 -27.92 -6.39
CA SER A 209 6.26 -28.10 -7.01
C SER A 209 5.36 -29.03 -6.19
N ASP A 210 4.06 -29.00 -6.48
CA ASP A 210 3.10 -29.93 -5.90
C ASP A 210 3.45 -31.41 -6.15
N ALA A 211 4.12 -31.71 -7.26
CA ALA A 211 4.56 -33.05 -7.60
C ALA A 211 5.73 -33.55 -6.70
N PHE A 212 6.56 -32.63 -6.18
CA PHE A 212 7.79 -32.97 -5.47
C PHE A 212 7.97 -32.21 -4.14
N LYS A 213 6.88 -32.10 -3.35
CA LYS A 213 6.85 -31.33 -2.09
C LYS A 213 7.95 -31.66 -1.09
N SER A 214 8.41 -32.89 -1.06
CA SER A 214 9.38 -33.39 -0.06
C SER A 214 10.86 -33.22 -0.46
N VAL A 215 11.17 -32.68 -1.65
CA VAL A 215 12.56 -32.59 -2.13
C VAL A 215 13.27 -31.29 -1.79
N ALA A 216 12.55 -30.31 -1.27
CA ALA A 216 13.07 -28.97 -1.01
C ALA A 216 12.98 -28.61 0.48
N LYS A 217 13.84 -27.69 0.89
CA LYS A 217 13.85 -27.17 2.27
C LYS A 217 14.27 -25.70 2.30
N VAL A 218 13.58 -24.91 3.06
CA VAL A 218 13.97 -23.54 3.43
C VAL A 218 14.39 -23.46 4.90
N ASP A 219 13.84 -24.31 5.74
CA ASP A 219 14.09 -24.36 7.18
C ASP A 219 14.54 -25.75 7.67
N LYS A 220 14.75 -25.88 8.99
CA LYS A 220 15.20 -27.13 9.62
C LYS A 220 14.13 -28.22 9.64
N GLU A 221 12.87 -27.84 9.58
CA GLU A 221 11.71 -28.74 9.50
C GLU A 221 11.47 -29.26 8.08
N CYS A 222 12.36 -28.93 7.13
CA CYS A 222 12.24 -29.28 5.72
C CYS A 222 10.92 -28.81 5.07
N ASN A 223 10.47 -27.61 5.43
CA ASN A 223 9.42 -26.92 4.70
C ASN A 223 10.01 -26.19 3.49
N SER A 224 9.19 -25.92 2.48
CA SER A 224 9.59 -25.19 1.26
C SER A 224 8.51 -24.26 0.76
N TYR A 225 8.88 -23.34 -0.10
CA TYR A 225 7.93 -22.50 -0.81
C TYR A 225 7.20 -23.32 -1.88
N ALA A 226 5.91 -23.06 -2.01
CA ALA A 226 5.05 -23.68 -3.02
C ALA A 226 5.21 -22.97 -4.37
N ALA A 227 5.74 -23.66 -5.37
CA ALA A 227 6.02 -23.08 -6.68
C ALA A 227 4.76 -22.63 -7.41
N GLU A 228 3.64 -23.32 -7.23
CA GLU A 228 2.33 -23.00 -7.83
C GLU A 228 1.76 -21.65 -7.38
N LEU A 229 2.22 -21.13 -6.25
CA LEU A 229 1.86 -19.80 -5.75
C LEU A 229 2.82 -18.70 -6.22
N MET A 230 3.91 -19.06 -6.88
CA MET A 230 5.01 -18.16 -7.17
C MET A 230 5.26 -18.05 -8.68
N PRO A 231 4.95 -16.91 -9.32
CA PRO A 231 5.25 -16.73 -10.74
C PRO A 231 6.76 -16.83 -10.98
N GLU A 232 7.15 -17.20 -12.21
CA GLU A 232 8.57 -17.27 -12.61
C GLU A 232 9.26 -15.90 -12.45
N VAL A 233 8.55 -14.82 -12.82
CA VAL A 233 8.98 -13.45 -12.59
C VAL A 233 8.01 -12.79 -11.61
N ILE A 234 8.51 -12.48 -10.43
CA ILE A 234 7.78 -11.72 -9.41
C ILE A 234 7.98 -10.24 -9.72
N VAL A 235 6.88 -9.48 -9.78
CA VAL A 235 6.94 -8.02 -10.02
C VAL A 235 6.46 -7.29 -8.77
N HIS A 236 7.30 -6.41 -8.23
CA HIS A 236 6.94 -5.59 -7.09
C HIS A 236 7.51 -4.17 -7.22
N GLY A 237 6.62 -3.15 -7.25
CA GLY A 237 7.01 -1.75 -7.37
C GLY A 237 7.75 -1.43 -8.69
N GLY A 238 7.42 -2.12 -9.79
CA GLY A 238 8.06 -1.98 -11.09
C GLY A 238 9.40 -2.69 -11.22
N ILE A 239 9.83 -3.41 -10.18
CA ILE A 239 11.04 -4.21 -10.18
C ILE A 239 10.69 -5.67 -10.42
N GLU A 240 11.40 -6.30 -11.35
CA GLU A 240 11.24 -7.68 -11.73
C GLU A 240 12.28 -8.57 -11.03
N TYR A 241 11.84 -9.73 -10.54
CA TYR A 241 12.69 -10.71 -9.87
C TYR A 241 12.45 -12.07 -10.51
N ARG A 242 13.46 -12.65 -11.13
CA ARG A 242 13.39 -14.00 -11.69
C ARG A 242 13.76 -15.01 -10.60
N ARG A 243 12.80 -15.88 -10.22
CA ARG A 243 13.09 -16.99 -9.31
C ARG A 243 13.80 -18.13 -10.02
N GLY A 244 14.49 -18.99 -9.26
CA GLY A 244 15.03 -20.24 -9.78
C GLY A 244 13.94 -21.28 -10.09
N GLU A 245 14.28 -22.28 -10.92
CA GLU A 245 13.38 -23.37 -11.29
C GLU A 245 13.03 -24.23 -10.06
N PRO A 246 11.75 -24.67 -9.90
CA PRO A 246 11.37 -25.56 -8.83
C PRO A 246 12.11 -26.91 -8.88
N ASP A 247 12.16 -27.59 -7.74
CA ASP A 247 12.61 -28.98 -7.57
C ASP A 247 14.10 -29.23 -7.82
N VAL A 248 14.86 -28.21 -8.18
CA VAL A 248 16.32 -28.21 -8.32
C VAL A 248 16.95 -27.20 -7.37
N LYS A 249 18.26 -27.03 -7.38
CA LYS A 249 18.88 -25.91 -6.66
C LYS A 249 18.38 -24.59 -7.27
N ASN A 250 17.69 -23.79 -6.46
CA ASN A 250 16.98 -22.59 -6.92
C ASN A 250 17.18 -21.35 -6.04
N VAL A 251 17.96 -21.50 -4.96
CA VAL A 251 18.21 -20.45 -3.98
C VAL A 251 19.68 -20.51 -3.55
N LEU A 252 20.28 -19.37 -3.27
CA LEU A 252 21.54 -19.28 -2.56
C LEU A 252 21.28 -19.19 -1.06
N ASN A 253 21.65 -20.23 -0.32
CA ASN A 253 21.78 -20.15 1.13
C ASN A 253 23.16 -19.56 1.47
N CYS A 254 23.18 -18.48 2.23
CA CYS A 254 24.37 -17.67 2.52
C CYS A 254 25.27 -18.27 3.61
N ARG A 255 25.46 -19.61 3.65
CA ARG A 255 26.35 -20.26 4.63
C ARG A 255 27.82 -19.87 4.49
N GLU A 256 28.19 -19.30 3.37
CA GLU A 256 29.50 -18.76 3.04
C GLU A 256 29.30 -17.42 2.36
N ALA A 257 30.25 -16.50 2.52
CA ALA A 257 30.22 -15.23 1.82
C ALA A 257 30.40 -15.47 0.30
N VAL A 258 29.49 -14.92 -0.50
CA VAL A 258 29.53 -15.03 -1.97
C VAL A 258 29.58 -13.62 -2.55
N THR A 259 30.49 -13.40 -3.47
CA THR A 259 30.57 -12.17 -4.27
C THR A 259 30.11 -12.45 -5.69
N VAL A 260 29.18 -11.63 -6.18
CA VAL A 260 28.63 -11.71 -7.54
C VAL A 260 28.94 -10.45 -8.33
N ASP A 261 29.13 -10.60 -9.63
CA ASP A 261 29.34 -9.47 -10.53
C ASP A 261 27.98 -8.84 -10.88
N LEU A 262 27.92 -7.51 -10.86
CA LEU A 262 26.74 -6.77 -11.27
C LEU A 262 26.83 -6.41 -12.76
N PRO A 263 25.72 -6.52 -13.52
CA PRO A 263 25.67 -6.10 -14.91
C PRO A 263 26.06 -4.63 -15.07
N GLN A 264 26.80 -4.32 -16.12
CA GLN A 264 27.12 -2.94 -16.46
C GLN A 264 25.90 -2.23 -17.05
N GLY A 265 25.71 -0.97 -16.67
CA GLY A 265 24.58 -0.16 -17.13
C GLY A 265 24.38 1.09 -16.28
N ASP A 266 23.40 1.91 -16.65
CA ASP A 266 23.00 3.10 -15.86
C ASP A 266 22.04 2.72 -14.72
N TYR A 267 22.50 1.83 -13.86
CA TYR A 267 21.78 1.38 -12.70
C TYR A 267 22.17 2.19 -11.46
N ASN A 268 21.17 2.53 -10.64
CA ASN A 268 21.38 3.28 -9.40
C ASN A 268 20.88 2.52 -8.17
N LYS A 269 20.33 1.33 -8.37
CA LYS A 269 19.81 0.46 -7.30
C LYS A 269 20.21 -0.99 -7.55
N VAL A 270 20.44 -1.71 -6.45
CA VAL A 270 20.39 -3.17 -6.42
C VAL A 270 19.27 -3.60 -5.49
N TYR A 271 18.45 -4.52 -5.96
CA TYR A 271 17.36 -5.12 -5.20
C TYR A 271 17.61 -6.60 -5.01
N ILE A 272 17.36 -7.08 -3.81
CA ILE A 272 17.55 -8.46 -3.42
C ILE A 272 16.23 -9.00 -2.89
N LEU A 273 15.78 -10.12 -3.43
CA LEU A 273 14.66 -10.87 -2.92
C LEU A 273 15.17 -11.93 -1.96
N ALA A 274 14.88 -11.79 -0.68
CA ALA A 274 15.48 -12.61 0.37
C ALA A 274 14.47 -12.97 1.46
N SER A 275 14.81 -13.99 2.24
CA SER A 275 14.14 -14.32 3.49
C SER A 275 15.09 -15.04 4.46
N SER A 276 14.76 -15.02 5.75
CA SER A 276 15.46 -15.82 6.76
C SER A 276 14.69 -17.09 7.09
N SER A 277 15.40 -18.18 7.30
CA SER A 277 14.85 -19.45 7.74
C SER A 277 14.66 -19.54 9.26
N ARG A 278 15.17 -18.57 10.04
CA ARG A 278 15.13 -18.61 11.51
C ARG A 278 15.09 -17.22 12.14
N GLY A 279 13.88 -16.72 12.42
CA GLY A 279 13.68 -15.38 12.96
C GLY A 279 14.24 -14.32 12.04
N ASP A 280 14.15 -13.07 12.42
CA ASP A 280 14.70 -11.96 11.67
C ASP A 280 16.23 -11.89 11.85
N ARG A 281 16.99 -11.67 10.76
CA ARG A 281 18.45 -11.66 10.75
C ARG A 281 18.98 -10.29 10.35
N LYS A 282 19.87 -9.73 11.16
CA LYS A 282 20.65 -8.54 10.76
C LYS A 282 21.80 -9.01 9.88
N ALA A 283 21.97 -8.37 8.74
CA ALA A 283 22.96 -8.73 7.76
C ALA A 283 23.64 -7.51 7.16
N VAL A 284 24.87 -7.67 6.70
CA VAL A 284 25.63 -6.65 5.99
C VAL A 284 25.85 -7.11 4.57
N PHE A 285 25.45 -6.29 3.63
CA PHE A 285 25.71 -6.43 2.19
C PHE A 285 26.79 -5.42 1.80
N ASP A 286 27.69 -5.77 0.92
CA ASP A 286 28.77 -4.88 0.49
C ASP A 286 28.73 -4.70 -1.03
N VAL A 287 28.65 -3.46 -1.50
CA VAL A 287 28.73 -3.12 -2.91
C VAL A 287 29.99 -2.29 -3.14
N ASP A 288 30.98 -2.87 -3.79
CA ASP A 288 32.28 -2.24 -4.09
C ASP A 288 32.94 -1.56 -2.87
N GLY A 289 32.85 -2.20 -1.68
CA GLY A 289 33.40 -1.71 -0.44
C GLY A 289 32.45 -0.82 0.38
N ARG A 290 31.28 -0.47 -0.16
CA ARG A 290 30.23 0.24 0.59
C ARG A 290 29.29 -0.75 1.28
N LYS A 291 29.26 -0.69 2.60
CA LYS A 291 28.46 -1.59 3.45
C LYS A 291 27.04 -1.06 3.67
N TYR A 292 26.06 -1.96 3.59
CA TYR A 292 24.65 -1.71 3.82
C TYR A 292 24.12 -2.69 4.87
N GLU A 293 23.68 -2.18 5.98
CA GLU A 293 23.00 -2.96 7.03
C GLU A 293 21.52 -3.11 6.68
N ALA A 294 21.02 -4.32 6.79
CA ALA A 294 19.59 -4.62 6.59
C ALA A 294 19.12 -5.73 7.52
N VAL A 295 17.83 -5.75 7.78
CA VAL A 295 17.15 -6.88 8.41
C VAL A 295 16.56 -7.74 7.31
N VAL A 296 16.90 -9.03 7.30
CA VAL A 296 16.27 -10.06 6.47
C VAL A 296 15.21 -10.73 7.31
N PRO A 297 13.90 -10.48 7.09
CA PRO A 297 12.87 -10.99 7.96
C PRO A 297 12.61 -12.49 7.78
N TYR A 298 12.01 -13.09 8.80
CA TYR A 298 11.65 -14.51 8.82
C TYR A 298 10.61 -14.84 7.74
N TYR A 299 10.83 -15.95 7.03
CA TYR A 299 10.10 -16.32 5.82
C TYR A 299 8.64 -16.68 6.03
N SER A 300 8.19 -16.97 7.26
CA SER A 300 6.87 -17.60 7.51
C SER A 300 6.16 -16.97 8.70
N GLY A 301 4.95 -17.45 8.98
CA GLY A 301 4.11 -17.02 10.09
C GLY A 301 3.01 -16.04 9.69
N PHE A 302 2.33 -15.47 10.68
CA PHE A 302 1.29 -14.48 10.44
C PHE A 302 1.90 -13.12 10.04
N ARG A 303 1.26 -12.41 9.15
CA ARG A 303 1.63 -11.04 8.80
C ARG A 303 1.43 -10.09 9.97
N ALA A 304 0.35 -10.29 10.70
CA ALA A 304 0.05 -9.62 11.94
C ALA A 304 -0.64 -10.61 12.87
N GLN A 305 -0.40 -10.50 14.14
CA GLN A 305 -1.01 -11.38 15.12
C GLN A 305 -1.37 -10.63 16.39
N TRP A 306 -2.56 -10.88 16.88
CA TRP A 306 -3.00 -10.50 18.19
C TRP A 306 -2.47 -11.52 19.22
N ALA A 307 -1.76 -11.05 20.25
CA ALA A 307 -1.26 -11.93 21.28
C ALA A 307 -2.37 -12.27 22.28
N TRP A 308 -2.87 -13.51 22.24
CA TRP A 308 -3.96 -13.98 23.09
C TRP A 308 -3.59 -13.97 24.58
N ALA A 309 -2.36 -14.39 24.91
CA ALA A 309 -1.90 -14.49 26.28
C ALA A 309 -1.38 -13.16 26.85
N ASP A 310 -0.85 -12.31 25.99
CA ASP A 310 -0.29 -11.01 26.36
C ASP A 310 -0.61 -10.00 25.25
N LYS A 311 -1.67 -9.25 25.45
CA LYS A 311 -2.19 -8.27 24.47
C LYS A 311 -1.20 -7.15 24.15
N THR A 312 -0.14 -7.01 24.93
CA THR A 312 0.95 -6.04 24.68
C THR A 312 1.95 -6.53 23.62
N LYS A 313 1.87 -7.79 23.22
CA LYS A 313 2.78 -8.44 22.26
C LYS A 313 2.18 -8.63 20.87
N SER A 314 1.17 -7.86 20.51
CA SER A 314 0.68 -7.81 19.13
C SER A 314 1.78 -7.30 18.21
N PHE A 315 1.87 -7.86 17.01
CA PHE A 315 2.87 -7.45 16.04
C PHE A 315 2.31 -7.37 14.61
N VAL A 316 2.94 -6.54 13.81
CA VAL A 316 2.84 -6.54 12.35
C VAL A 316 4.22 -6.87 11.81
N LYS A 317 4.29 -7.83 10.87
CA LYS A 317 5.55 -8.25 10.28
C LYS A 317 6.18 -7.07 9.51
N ASP A 318 7.39 -6.72 9.89
CA ASP A 318 8.16 -5.64 9.28
C ASP A 318 8.81 -6.07 7.95
N GLY A 319 9.18 -5.10 7.11
CA GLY A 319 9.84 -5.31 5.83
C GLY A 319 8.91 -5.17 4.62
N THR A 320 9.52 -4.87 3.48
CA THR A 320 8.83 -4.75 2.19
C THR A 320 8.55 -6.14 1.61
N ILE A 321 7.32 -6.61 1.71
CA ILE A 321 6.91 -7.92 1.21
C ILE A 321 6.68 -7.82 -0.30
N ALA A 322 7.44 -8.57 -1.09
CA ALA A 322 7.32 -8.65 -2.55
C ALA A 322 6.46 -9.84 -3.00
N HIS A 323 6.39 -10.91 -2.22
CA HIS A 323 5.57 -12.08 -2.51
C HIS A 323 5.00 -12.72 -1.25
N ILE A 324 3.77 -13.20 -1.34
CA ILE A 324 3.06 -13.91 -0.26
C ILE A 324 2.48 -15.22 -0.82
N GLY A 325 2.84 -16.34 -0.20
CA GLY A 325 2.15 -17.61 -0.38
C GLY A 325 1.22 -17.91 0.80
N ASN A 326 0.07 -18.51 0.57
CA ASN A 326 -0.90 -18.83 1.62
C ASN A 326 -0.68 -20.21 2.25
N HIS A 327 0.28 -20.99 1.77
CA HIS A 327 0.72 -22.25 2.36
C HIS A 327 2.18 -22.51 1.99
N ARG A 328 2.77 -23.46 2.67
CA ARG A 328 4.09 -24.03 2.38
C ARG A 328 3.99 -25.54 2.20
N HIS A 329 4.95 -26.13 1.51
CA HIS A 329 5.08 -27.58 1.42
C HIS A 329 5.82 -28.15 2.62
N LYS A 330 5.43 -29.34 3.02
CA LYS A 330 6.05 -30.10 4.12
C LYS A 330 6.76 -31.33 3.59
N MET A 331 7.78 -31.78 4.31
CA MET A 331 8.53 -33.00 4.00
C MET A 331 7.66 -34.26 3.86
N ASN A 332 6.50 -34.29 4.52
CA ASN A 332 5.55 -35.41 4.42
C ASN A 332 4.64 -35.37 3.17
N GLY A 333 4.92 -34.48 2.21
CA GLY A 333 4.17 -34.33 0.94
C GLY A 333 2.84 -33.59 1.07
N ARG A 334 2.54 -32.96 2.23
CA ARG A 334 1.31 -32.21 2.47
C ARG A 334 1.55 -30.71 2.36
N ASN A 335 0.49 -29.98 2.07
CA ASN A 335 0.46 -28.53 2.23
C ASN A 335 0.21 -28.18 3.71
N ASP A 336 0.98 -27.24 4.22
CA ASP A 336 0.75 -26.61 5.52
C ASP A 336 -0.15 -25.38 5.30
N ALA A 337 -1.44 -25.65 5.15
CA ALA A 337 -2.44 -24.65 4.76
C ALA A 337 -2.49 -23.51 5.80
N TYR A 338 -2.70 -22.30 5.32
CA TYR A 338 -2.76 -21.05 6.10
C TYR A 338 -1.48 -20.72 6.88
N THR A 339 -0.38 -21.43 6.62
CA THR A 339 0.95 -21.03 7.08
C THR A 339 1.61 -20.18 5.99
N PHE A 340 1.48 -18.88 6.12
CA PHE A 340 1.94 -17.92 5.12
C PHE A 340 3.46 -17.96 4.95
N THR A 341 3.90 -17.76 3.71
CA THR A 341 5.31 -17.61 3.35
C THR A 341 5.53 -16.25 2.68
N TYR A 342 6.69 -15.65 2.94
CA TYR A 342 7.01 -14.31 2.47
C TYR A 342 8.38 -14.26 1.83
N LEU A 343 8.48 -13.52 0.71
CA LEU A 343 9.75 -13.03 0.20
C LEU A 343 9.80 -11.50 0.37
N TYR A 344 10.93 -11.02 0.87
CA TYR A 344 11.13 -9.61 1.17
C TYR A 344 12.07 -8.97 0.18
N ARG A 345 11.71 -7.74 -0.23
CA ARG A 345 12.56 -6.89 -1.03
C ARG A 345 13.49 -6.09 -0.12
N LEU A 346 14.78 -6.26 -0.30
CA LEU A 346 15.80 -5.34 0.17
C LEU A 346 16.23 -4.46 -1.01
N GLY A 347 16.58 -3.20 -0.76
CA GLY A 347 17.01 -2.28 -1.82
C GLY A 347 18.11 -1.35 -1.33
N PHE A 348 19.18 -1.24 -2.13
CA PHE A 348 20.33 -0.40 -1.80
C PHE A 348 20.66 0.55 -2.93
N ASP A 349 21.04 1.78 -2.56
CA ASP A 349 21.58 2.76 -3.49
C ASP A 349 22.99 2.35 -3.91
N ILE A 350 23.24 2.25 -5.21
CA ILE A 350 24.56 1.95 -5.76
C ILE A 350 25.06 3.09 -6.65
N ALA A 351 26.36 3.22 -6.81
CA ALA A 351 26.95 4.10 -7.80
C ALA A 351 26.69 3.54 -9.20
N SER A 352 26.51 4.42 -10.19
CA SER A 352 26.47 4.00 -11.60
C SER A 352 27.78 3.30 -11.96
N GLY A 353 27.68 2.11 -12.58
CA GLY A 353 28.84 1.30 -12.91
C GLY A 353 29.39 0.47 -11.74
N ALA A 354 28.63 0.31 -10.65
CA ALA A 354 28.99 -0.61 -9.57
C ALA A 354 29.24 -2.02 -10.13
N GLY A 355 30.33 -2.66 -9.70
CA GLY A 355 30.80 -3.89 -10.30
C GLY A 355 30.50 -5.15 -9.50
N LYS A 356 30.49 -5.10 -8.17
CA LYS A 356 30.42 -6.30 -7.32
C LYS A 356 29.49 -6.13 -6.13
N LEU A 357 28.75 -7.19 -5.83
CA LEU A 357 27.95 -7.32 -4.63
C LEU A 357 28.44 -8.52 -3.83
N THR A 358 28.87 -8.30 -2.59
CA THR A 358 29.19 -9.36 -1.63
C THR A 358 27.98 -9.55 -0.70
N LEU A 359 27.49 -10.77 -0.68
CA LEU A 359 26.37 -11.21 0.15
C LEU A 359 26.86 -11.59 1.57
N PRO A 360 25.98 -11.52 2.58
CA PRO A 360 26.36 -11.83 3.94
C PRO A 360 26.75 -13.31 4.14
N GLU A 361 27.50 -13.60 5.19
CA GLU A 361 27.77 -14.97 5.64
C GLU A 361 26.83 -15.27 6.82
N ASP A 362 25.69 -15.89 6.53
CA ASP A 362 24.71 -16.34 7.52
C ASP A 362 23.87 -17.49 6.94
N ALA A 363 24.03 -18.70 7.48
CA ALA A 363 23.35 -19.91 7.03
C ALA A 363 21.81 -19.86 7.19
N ASP A 364 21.27 -18.91 7.92
CA ASP A 364 19.83 -18.71 8.05
C ASP A 364 19.27 -17.77 6.96
N ILE A 365 20.11 -17.14 6.12
CA ILE A 365 19.67 -16.23 5.04
C ILE A 365 19.65 -16.96 3.70
N ASN A 366 18.56 -16.76 2.96
CA ASN A 366 18.34 -17.32 1.62
C ASN A 366 18.06 -16.18 0.63
N ILE A 367 18.76 -16.18 -0.50
CA ILE A 367 18.62 -15.21 -1.60
C ILE A 367 17.93 -15.91 -2.78
N PHE A 368 16.82 -15.36 -3.22
CA PHE A 368 15.95 -15.92 -4.26
C PHE A 368 16.14 -15.26 -5.61
N ALA A 369 16.41 -13.96 -5.61
CA ALA A 369 16.69 -13.20 -6.83
C ALA A 369 17.51 -11.95 -6.50
N ILE A 370 18.28 -11.48 -7.47
CA ILE A 370 19.00 -10.20 -7.42
C ILE A 370 18.72 -9.47 -8.73
N THR A 371 18.38 -8.19 -8.64
CA THR A 371 18.09 -7.34 -9.80
C THR A 371 18.76 -5.99 -9.62
N VAL A 372 19.50 -5.52 -10.62
CA VAL A 372 19.90 -4.11 -10.68
C VAL A 372 18.87 -3.30 -11.46
N SER A 373 18.71 -2.04 -11.12
CA SER A 373 17.65 -1.22 -11.67
C SER A 373 18.05 0.24 -11.83
N GLY A 374 17.60 0.86 -12.91
CA GLY A 374 17.63 2.30 -13.14
C GLY A 374 16.45 3.04 -12.47
N ASN A 375 16.03 2.62 -11.27
CA ASN A 375 14.89 3.19 -10.55
C ASN A 375 15.25 4.49 -9.83
N ARG A 376 15.17 5.61 -10.54
CA ARG A 376 15.51 6.94 -10.01
C ARG A 376 14.44 7.53 -9.09
N ILE A 377 13.22 6.98 -9.09
CA ILE A 377 12.12 7.46 -8.25
C ILE A 377 12.09 6.82 -6.86
N ASP A 378 12.79 5.72 -6.64
CA ASP A 378 12.87 5.04 -5.33
C ASP A 378 13.73 5.82 -4.28
N GLY A 379 14.22 6.98 -4.64
CA GLY A 379 14.83 7.95 -3.71
C GLY A 379 13.84 8.94 -3.10
N THR A 380 12.54 8.81 -3.40
CA THR A 380 11.49 9.63 -2.81
C THR A 380 11.33 9.25 -1.33
N ARG A 381 11.34 10.27 -0.47
CA ARG A 381 11.21 10.11 0.99
C ARG A 381 10.15 11.05 1.50
N TRP A 382 9.42 10.63 2.51
CA TRP A 382 8.53 11.52 3.23
C TRP A 382 9.31 12.71 3.79
N ALA A 383 8.82 13.92 3.60
CA ALA A 383 9.41 15.12 4.20
C ALA A 383 9.05 15.23 5.69
N CYS A 384 7.90 14.69 6.07
CA CYS A 384 7.51 14.37 7.43
C CYS A 384 6.89 12.98 7.40
N GLU A 385 7.17 12.15 8.36
CA GLU A 385 6.53 10.84 8.44
C GLU A 385 5.02 11.02 8.44
N PRO A 386 4.28 10.32 7.53
CA PRO A 386 2.83 10.21 7.69
C PRO A 386 2.61 9.70 9.11
N ARG A 387 1.61 10.24 9.81
CA ARG A 387 1.30 9.84 11.19
C ARG A 387 1.51 8.33 11.33
N ALA A 388 2.61 7.96 11.97
CA ALA A 388 2.87 6.56 12.24
C ALA A 388 1.68 6.06 13.05
N LEU A 389 1.07 4.96 12.61
CA LEU A 389 0.20 4.21 13.50
C LEU A 389 1.01 3.99 14.77
N PRO A 390 0.48 4.31 15.95
CA PRO A 390 1.24 4.16 17.18
C PRO A 390 1.76 2.74 17.24
N VAL A 391 3.08 2.61 17.30
CA VAL A 391 3.71 1.35 17.66
C VAL A 391 3.19 1.04 19.05
N ILE A 392 2.40 0.00 19.18
CA ILE A 392 1.98 -0.50 20.47
C ILE A 392 3.22 -1.16 21.05
N GLU A 393 3.98 -0.40 21.87
CA GLU A 393 5.06 -0.94 22.69
C GLU A 393 4.50 -1.89 23.73
#